data_6699db158548df9ca47289daf1128886
#
_entry.id   6699db158548df9ca47289daf1128886
#
_cell.length_a   1.000
_cell.length_b   1.000
_cell.length_c   1.000
_cell.angle_alpha   90.00
_cell.angle_beta   90.00
_cell.angle_gamma   90.00
#
_symmetry.space_group_name_H-M   'P 1'
#
loop_
_entity.id
_entity.type
_entity.pdbx_description
1 polymer ?
#
loop_
_entity_poly.entity_id
_entity_poly.type
_entity_poly.pdbx_seq_one_letter_code
_entity_poly.pdbx_strand_id
1 'polypeptide(L)'
;MRDHLEASPGLWLRRWSERDARAVLTAFADPLMREQAREPVTSPGDAERRLAGQHRRWRAGTAFAFAVVDEEDTVLGHVAVSAIDRRHSTGWVSYWTTRAARGGGVASGACRSLARWAFDDAGLFRLELGHRVNNPASCRVAGAAGFAVEGLQRQKLEYDGVRHDVETHARLATDPEPAEAGRPARPPAT
;
A
#
# COMPACT_ATOMS: atom_id res chain seq x y z
N MET A 1 1.80 -20.01 3.01
CA MET A 1 1.58 -18.58 2.70
C MET A 1 2.94 -17.98 2.33
N ARG A 2 3.06 -17.39 1.16
CA ARG A 2 4.34 -16.84 0.68
C ARG A 2 4.64 -15.53 1.41
N ASP A 3 5.84 -15.41 1.95
CA ASP A 3 6.27 -14.24 2.74
C ASP A 3 7.18 -13.28 1.93
N HIS A 4 7.51 -13.64 0.68
CA HIS A 4 8.34 -12.88 -0.26
C HIS A 4 7.74 -12.97 -1.67
N LEU A 5 7.41 -11.83 -2.26
CA LEU A 5 6.74 -11.75 -3.56
C LEU A 5 7.47 -10.74 -4.43
N GLU A 6 7.76 -11.10 -5.66
CA GLU A 6 8.22 -10.13 -6.65
C GLU A 6 7.04 -9.24 -7.07
N ALA A 7 7.20 -7.92 -6.97
CA ALA A 7 6.19 -6.94 -7.34
C ALA A 7 6.40 -6.41 -8.77
N SER A 8 7.64 -6.28 -9.18
CA SER A 8 8.14 -5.98 -10.53
C SER A 8 9.65 -6.20 -10.53
N PRO A 9 10.34 -6.22 -11.69
CA PRO A 9 11.79 -6.39 -11.73
C PRO A 9 12.51 -5.43 -10.78
N GLY A 10 13.28 -5.98 -9.83
CA GLY A 10 14.00 -5.24 -8.81
C GLY A 10 13.15 -4.68 -7.66
N LEU A 11 11.88 -5.08 -7.56
CA LEU A 11 10.97 -4.65 -6.51
C LEU A 11 10.31 -5.85 -5.84
N TRP A 12 10.42 -5.94 -4.52
CA TRP A 12 9.94 -7.06 -3.74
C TRP A 12 8.99 -6.63 -2.62
N LEU A 13 8.06 -7.52 -2.28
CA LEU A 13 7.25 -7.43 -1.07
C LEU A 13 7.74 -8.49 -0.08
N ARG A 14 8.07 -8.09 1.14
CA ARG A 14 8.37 -9.00 2.24
C ARG A 14 7.66 -8.60 3.52
N ARG A 15 7.56 -9.52 4.45
CA ARG A 15 7.04 -9.18 5.77
C ARG A 15 7.93 -8.12 6.42
N TRP A 16 7.29 -7.23 7.16
CA TRP A 16 8.00 -6.29 8.01
C TRP A 16 8.81 -7.04 9.09
N SER A 17 9.95 -6.51 9.45
CA SER A 17 10.79 -7.03 10.53
C SER A 17 11.12 -5.91 11.53
N GLU A 18 11.59 -6.27 12.72
CA GLU A 18 11.97 -5.29 13.76
C GLU A 18 13.10 -4.36 13.31
N ARG A 19 14.01 -4.84 12.45
CA ARG A 19 15.12 -4.05 11.88
C ARG A 19 14.63 -2.87 11.03
N ASP A 20 13.38 -2.89 10.57
CA ASP A 20 12.80 -1.85 9.72
C ASP A 20 12.31 -0.63 10.53
N ALA A 21 12.40 -0.64 11.86
CA ALA A 21 11.92 0.43 12.72
C ALA A 21 12.50 1.81 12.32
N ARG A 22 13.78 1.86 11.97
CA ARG A 22 14.42 3.08 11.50
C ARG A 22 13.83 3.58 10.17
N ALA A 23 13.55 2.69 9.22
CA ALA A 23 12.94 3.04 7.94
C ALA A 23 11.52 3.58 8.13
N VAL A 24 10.74 2.96 9.02
CA VAL A 24 9.40 3.44 9.41
C VAL A 24 9.48 4.84 10.00
N LEU A 25 10.36 5.06 10.98
CA LEU A 25 10.55 6.37 11.63
C LEU A 25 10.92 7.44 10.60
N THR A 26 11.85 7.14 9.71
CA THR A 26 12.29 8.05 8.63
C THR A 26 11.15 8.38 7.66
N ALA A 27 10.36 7.38 7.25
CA ALA A 27 9.22 7.59 6.36
C ALA A 27 8.16 8.51 6.98
N PHE A 28 7.87 8.33 8.28
CA PHE A 28 6.89 9.15 9.01
C PHE A 28 7.41 10.51 9.47
N ALA A 29 8.70 10.81 9.28
CA ALA A 29 9.22 12.17 9.42
C ALA A 29 8.75 13.10 8.29
N ASP A 30 8.34 12.57 7.12
CA ASP A 30 7.74 13.33 6.03
C ASP A 30 6.39 13.94 6.48
N PRO A 31 6.16 15.26 6.34
CA PRO A 31 4.91 15.92 6.73
C PRO A 31 3.66 15.27 6.13
N LEU A 32 3.71 14.90 4.83
CA LEU A 32 2.58 14.23 4.15
C LEU A 32 2.22 12.88 4.78
N MET A 33 3.21 12.18 5.32
CA MET A 33 2.99 10.91 6.01
C MET A 33 2.43 11.12 7.41
N ARG A 34 2.88 12.17 8.11
CA ARG A 34 2.35 12.52 9.45
C ARG A 34 0.88 12.88 9.42
N GLU A 35 0.45 13.67 8.46
CA GLU A 35 -0.96 14.05 8.30
C GLU A 35 -1.88 12.83 8.07
N GLN A 36 -1.36 11.78 7.44
CA GLN A 36 -2.13 10.57 7.13
C GLN A 36 -2.04 9.48 8.21
N ALA A 37 -1.14 9.64 9.17
CA ALA A 37 -0.94 8.67 10.23
C ALA A 37 -2.07 8.76 11.26
N ARG A 38 -2.81 7.66 11.44
CA ARG A 38 -3.81 7.57 12.51
C ARG A 38 -3.18 7.72 13.91
N GLU A 39 -1.97 7.21 14.07
CA GLU A 39 -1.16 7.34 15.29
C GLU A 39 0.19 7.93 14.90
N PRO A 40 0.65 8.98 15.59
CA PRO A 40 1.96 9.58 15.32
C PRO A 40 3.09 8.56 15.46
N VAL A 41 4.09 8.66 14.59
CA VAL A 41 5.33 7.90 14.66
C VAL A 41 6.47 8.91 14.79
N THR A 42 6.82 9.24 16.03
CA THR A 42 7.78 10.31 16.36
C THR A 42 9.01 9.81 17.09
N SER A 43 8.98 8.56 17.54
CA SER A 43 10.09 7.92 18.27
C SER A 43 10.37 6.51 17.74
N PRO A 44 11.57 5.94 18.00
CA PRO A 44 11.85 4.54 17.72
C PRO A 44 10.82 3.59 18.33
N GLY A 45 10.40 3.83 19.58
CA GLY A 45 9.39 3.03 20.24
C GLY A 45 8.01 3.06 19.58
N ASP A 46 7.64 4.17 18.92
CA ASP A 46 6.42 4.24 18.11
C ASP A 46 6.52 3.34 16.88
N ALA A 47 7.67 3.37 16.19
CA ALA A 47 7.93 2.52 15.04
C ALA A 47 7.91 1.03 15.41
N GLU A 48 8.53 0.66 16.53
CA GLU A 48 8.53 -0.71 17.05
C GLU A 48 7.12 -1.18 17.42
N ARG A 49 6.34 -0.36 18.12
CA ARG A 49 4.93 -0.67 18.44
C ARG A 49 4.08 -0.87 17.20
N ARG A 50 4.30 -0.04 16.17
CA ARG A 50 3.62 -0.17 14.87
C ARG A 50 3.96 -1.50 14.21
N LEU A 51 5.23 -1.89 14.13
CA LEU A 51 5.67 -3.16 13.57
C LEU A 51 5.14 -4.36 14.36
N ALA A 52 5.22 -4.32 15.68
CA ALA A 52 4.64 -5.34 16.55
C ALA A 52 3.12 -5.48 16.33
N GLY A 53 2.42 -4.36 16.13
CA GLY A 53 1.00 -4.34 15.77
C GLY A 53 0.71 -5.02 14.42
N GLN A 54 1.55 -4.81 13.43
CA GLN A 54 1.42 -5.48 12.13
C GLN A 54 1.64 -6.99 12.28
N HIS A 55 2.66 -7.44 13.03
CA HIS A 55 2.92 -8.85 13.29
C HIS A 55 1.75 -9.53 14.02
N ARG A 56 1.15 -8.87 15.02
CA ARG A 56 -0.03 -9.41 15.71
C ARG A 56 -1.22 -9.59 14.77
N ARG A 57 -1.53 -8.59 13.94
CA ARG A 57 -2.64 -8.67 12.98
C ARG A 57 -2.39 -9.71 11.89
N TRP A 58 -1.13 -9.87 11.46
CA TRP A 58 -0.76 -10.92 10.52
C TRP A 58 -1.06 -12.30 11.09
N ARG A 59 -0.59 -12.58 12.32
CA ARG A 59 -0.84 -13.87 13.01
C ARG A 59 -2.32 -14.13 13.23
N ALA A 60 -3.09 -13.09 13.51
CA ALA A 60 -4.53 -13.17 13.70
C ALA A 60 -5.31 -13.29 12.37
N GLY A 61 -4.66 -13.14 11.21
CA GLY A 61 -5.31 -13.15 9.89
C GLY A 61 -6.25 -11.98 9.63
N THR A 62 -6.12 -10.89 10.42
CA THR A 62 -7.00 -9.70 10.34
C THR A 62 -6.43 -8.58 9.47
N ALA A 63 -5.12 -8.61 9.20
CA ALA A 63 -4.46 -7.74 8.23
C ALA A 63 -3.12 -8.35 7.82
N PHE A 64 -2.72 -8.10 6.58
CA PHE A 64 -1.45 -8.53 6.02
C PHE A 64 -0.71 -7.31 5.46
N ALA A 65 0.44 -7.00 6.05
CA ALA A 65 1.23 -5.82 5.73
C ALA A 65 2.63 -6.20 5.25
N PHE A 66 3.03 -5.67 4.11
CA PHE A 66 4.33 -5.90 3.50
C PHE A 66 5.16 -4.62 3.47
N ALA A 67 6.45 -4.75 3.71
CA ALA A 67 7.45 -3.79 3.28
C ALA A 67 7.67 -3.96 1.78
N VAL A 68 7.76 -2.85 1.07
CA VAL A 68 8.17 -2.82 -0.33
C VAL A 68 9.64 -2.49 -0.34
N VAL A 69 10.47 -3.36 -0.90
CA VAL A 69 11.94 -3.23 -0.86
C VAL A 69 12.56 -3.40 -2.25
N ASP A 70 13.77 -2.85 -2.43
CA ASP A 70 14.61 -3.10 -3.60
C ASP A 70 15.50 -4.35 -3.43
N GLU A 71 16.41 -4.57 -4.38
CA GLU A 71 17.35 -5.70 -4.38
C GLU A 71 18.34 -5.64 -3.20
N GLU A 72 18.66 -4.45 -2.70
CA GLU A 72 19.52 -4.22 -1.55
C GLU A 72 18.75 -4.29 -0.21
N ASP A 73 17.48 -4.69 -0.24
CA ASP A 73 16.57 -4.73 0.93
C ASP A 73 16.28 -3.36 1.55
N THR A 74 16.48 -2.27 0.78
CA THR A 74 16.12 -0.91 1.21
C THR A 74 14.61 -0.74 1.17
N VAL A 75 14.02 -0.23 2.26
CA VAL A 75 12.57 0.01 2.33
C VAL A 75 12.18 1.21 1.48
N LEU A 76 11.42 0.97 0.42
CA LEU A 76 10.87 1.96 -0.50
C LEU A 76 9.43 2.35 -0.17
N GLY A 77 8.71 1.49 0.56
CA GLY A 77 7.31 1.75 0.88
C GLY A 77 6.65 0.63 1.67
N HIS A 78 5.34 0.66 1.62
CA HIS A 78 4.43 -0.22 2.34
C HIS A 78 3.20 -0.50 1.50
N VAL A 79 2.71 -1.72 1.56
CA VAL A 79 1.39 -2.08 1.07
C VAL A 79 0.74 -3.06 2.05
N ALA A 80 -0.57 -2.94 2.26
CA ALA A 80 -1.28 -3.82 3.17
C ALA A 80 -2.73 -4.03 2.74
N VAL A 81 -3.27 -5.19 3.09
CA VAL A 81 -4.71 -5.43 3.14
C VAL A 81 -5.14 -5.58 4.60
N SER A 82 -6.19 -4.88 4.99
CA SER A 82 -6.73 -4.80 6.34
C SER A 82 -8.26 -4.81 6.31
N ALA A 83 -8.91 -4.67 7.47
CA ALA A 83 -10.37 -4.73 7.59
C ALA A 83 -10.96 -5.95 6.84
N ILE A 84 -10.30 -7.09 7.00
CA ILE A 84 -10.66 -8.32 6.30
C ILE A 84 -11.98 -8.86 6.86
N ASP A 85 -12.97 -8.94 5.98
CA ASP A 85 -14.22 -9.66 6.23
C ASP A 85 -14.15 -11.04 5.56
N ARG A 86 -13.99 -12.08 6.38
CA ARG A 86 -13.90 -13.45 5.89
C ARG A 86 -15.24 -14.00 5.38
N ARG A 87 -16.37 -13.47 5.86
CA ARG A 87 -17.68 -13.87 5.41
C ARG A 87 -17.95 -13.46 3.97
N HIS A 88 -17.53 -12.25 3.63
CA HIS A 88 -17.71 -11.68 2.28
C HIS A 88 -16.44 -11.72 1.44
N SER A 89 -15.33 -12.26 1.98
CA SER A 89 -14.03 -12.34 1.32
C SER A 89 -13.55 -10.97 0.79
N THR A 90 -13.73 -9.91 1.60
CA THR A 90 -13.34 -8.54 1.23
C THR A 90 -12.19 -8.03 2.09
N GLY A 91 -11.47 -7.02 1.59
CA GLY A 91 -10.40 -6.37 2.33
C GLY A 91 -10.11 -4.96 1.82
N TRP A 92 -9.58 -4.11 2.72
CA TRP A 92 -9.23 -2.72 2.43
C TRP A 92 -7.73 -2.58 2.19
N VAL A 93 -7.35 -2.10 1.01
CA VAL A 93 -5.95 -1.89 0.62
C VAL A 93 -5.49 -0.49 1.02
N SER A 94 -4.28 -0.41 1.57
CA SER A 94 -3.59 0.83 1.88
C SER A 94 -2.12 0.74 1.50
N TYR A 95 -1.51 1.87 1.13
CA TYR A 95 -0.11 1.94 0.73
C TYR A 95 0.48 3.32 1.00
N TRP A 96 1.79 3.36 1.07
CA TRP A 96 2.60 4.58 1.01
C TRP A 96 3.99 4.27 0.42
N THR A 97 4.66 5.30 -0.07
CA THR A 97 6.06 5.22 -0.53
C THR A 97 6.91 6.27 0.17
N THR A 98 8.18 5.95 0.38
CA THR A 98 9.17 6.93 0.83
C THR A 98 9.26 8.06 -0.20
N ARG A 99 9.68 9.25 0.25
CA ARG A 99 9.80 10.42 -0.64
C ARG A 99 10.68 10.15 -1.86
N ALA A 100 11.80 9.45 -1.65
CA ALA A 100 12.75 9.10 -2.72
C ALA A 100 12.18 8.12 -3.76
N ALA A 101 11.23 7.27 -3.36
CA ALA A 101 10.65 6.24 -4.23
C ALA A 101 9.38 6.70 -4.97
N ARG A 102 8.94 7.95 -4.76
CA ARG A 102 7.74 8.49 -5.45
C ARG A 102 7.99 8.66 -6.95
N GLY A 103 6.96 8.41 -7.75
CA GLY A 103 7.01 8.55 -9.21
C GLY A 103 7.63 7.36 -9.94
N GLY A 104 8.29 6.42 -9.25
CA GLY A 104 8.97 5.25 -9.83
C GLY A 104 8.07 4.01 -10.03
N GLY A 105 6.75 4.12 -9.91
CA GLY A 105 5.85 2.96 -10.09
C GLY A 105 5.79 1.99 -8.89
N VAL A 106 6.53 2.25 -7.82
CA VAL A 106 6.65 1.39 -6.63
C VAL A 106 5.29 1.04 -6.04
N ALA A 107 4.42 2.04 -5.80
CA ALA A 107 3.10 1.81 -5.23
C ALA A 107 2.20 0.98 -6.17
N SER A 108 2.22 1.25 -7.47
CA SER A 108 1.39 0.52 -8.45
C SER A 108 1.83 -0.95 -8.56
N GLY A 109 3.14 -1.22 -8.62
CA GLY A 109 3.69 -2.57 -8.63
C GLY A 109 3.34 -3.33 -7.35
N ALA A 110 3.54 -2.67 -6.19
CA ALA A 110 3.21 -3.25 -4.89
C ALA A 110 1.72 -3.58 -4.75
N CYS A 111 0.83 -2.67 -5.17
CA CYS A 111 -0.62 -2.90 -5.12
C CYS A 111 -1.06 -4.05 -6.03
N ARG A 112 -0.49 -4.18 -7.26
CA ARG A 112 -0.76 -5.32 -8.14
C ARG A 112 -0.35 -6.65 -7.53
N SER A 113 0.88 -6.71 -7.01
CA SER A 113 1.39 -7.93 -6.38
C SER A 113 0.61 -8.30 -5.12
N LEU A 114 0.27 -7.31 -4.27
CA LEU A 114 -0.60 -7.54 -3.12
C LEU A 114 -1.98 -8.08 -3.55
N ALA A 115 -2.59 -7.50 -4.58
CA ALA A 115 -3.91 -7.93 -5.04
C ALA A 115 -3.90 -9.39 -5.50
N ARG A 116 -2.93 -9.77 -6.33
CA ARG A 116 -2.73 -11.16 -6.77
C ARG A 116 -2.57 -12.10 -5.57
N TRP A 117 -1.65 -11.77 -4.66
CA TRP A 117 -1.44 -12.55 -3.45
C TRP A 117 -2.70 -12.63 -2.58
N ALA A 118 -3.45 -11.54 -2.44
CA ALA A 118 -4.66 -11.50 -1.62
C ALA A 118 -5.77 -12.39 -2.20
N PHE A 119 -5.87 -12.49 -3.53
CA PHE A 119 -6.79 -13.39 -4.21
C PHE A 119 -6.34 -14.84 -4.11
N ASP A 120 -5.07 -15.12 -4.48
CA ASP A 120 -4.56 -16.49 -4.63
C ASP A 120 -4.23 -17.16 -3.29
N ASP A 121 -3.55 -16.45 -2.38
CA ASP A 121 -3.02 -17.00 -1.12
C ASP A 121 -3.88 -16.67 0.10
N ALA A 122 -4.49 -15.47 0.16
CA ALA A 122 -5.30 -15.06 1.30
C ALA A 122 -6.80 -15.36 1.13
N GLY A 123 -7.24 -15.81 -0.07
CA GLY A 123 -8.60 -16.23 -0.37
C GLY A 123 -9.61 -15.09 -0.32
N LEU A 124 -9.20 -13.86 -0.64
CA LEU A 124 -10.10 -12.73 -0.79
C LEU A 124 -10.68 -12.72 -2.21
N PHE A 125 -11.87 -12.15 -2.35
CA PHE A 125 -12.53 -12.01 -3.65
C PHE A 125 -12.57 -10.56 -4.12
N ARG A 126 -12.69 -9.61 -3.15
CA ARG A 126 -12.82 -8.19 -3.44
C ARG A 126 -11.85 -7.38 -2.59
N LEU A 127 -11.12 -6.50 -3.25
CA LEU A 127 -10.25 -5.53 -2.62
C LEU A 127 -10.77 -4.12 -2.87
N GLU A 128 -10.79 -3.31 -1.83
CA GLU A 128 -11.24 -1.93 -1.89
C GLU A 128 -10.13 -0.99 -1.47
N LEU A 129 -10.10 0.20 -2.02
CA LEU A 129 -9.28 1.32 -1.56
C LEU A 129 -10.00 2.65 -1.76
N GLY A 130 -9.54 3.66 -1.06
CA GLY A 130 -10.05 5.02 -1.26
C GLY A 130 -8.95 6.04 -1.06
N HIS A 131 -9.06 7.15 -1.75
CA HIS A 131 -8.15 8.28 -1.61
C HIS A 131 -8.91 9.60 -1.68
N ARG A 132 -8.34 10.65 -1.08
CA ARG A 132 -8.89 11.99 -1.23
C ARG A 132 -8.89 12.41 -2.70
N VAL A 133 -9.95 13.04 -3.16
CA VAL A 133 -10.09 13.51 -4.56
C VAL A 133 -8.95 14.44 -4.97
N ASN A 134 -8.39 15.20 -4.02
CA ASN A 134 -7.23 16.06 -4.26
C ASN A 134 -5.88 15.31 -4.25
N ASN A 135 -5.88 13.98 -4.31
CA ASN A 135 -4.68 13.15 -4.43
C ASN A 135 -4.62 12.39 -5.78
N PRO A 136 -4.32 13.08 -6.89
CA PRO A 136 -4.29 12.44 -8.21
C PRO A 136 -3.19 11.37 -8.35
N ALA A 137 -2.17 11.40 -7.48
CA ALA A 137 -1.15 10.35 -7.47
C ALA A 137 -1.76 9.01 -7.03
N SER A 138 -2.59 9.00 -6.00
CA SER A 138 -3.28 7.78 -5.55
C SER A 138 -4.29 7.27 -6.57
N CYS A 139 -5.01 8.16 -7.27
CA CYS A 139 -5.89 7.78 -8.37
C CYS A 139 -5.13 7.02 -9.48
N ARG A 140 -3.96 7.55 -9.89
CA ARG A 140 -3.09 6.86 -10.87
C ARG A 140 -2.60 5.50 -10.37
N VAL A 141 -2.24 5.40 -9.09
CA VAL A 141 -1.82 4.12 -8.51
C VAL A 141 -2.96 3.11 -8.54
N ALA A 142 -4.17 3.51 -8.13
CA ALA A 142 -5.36 2.66 -8.14
C ALA A 142 -5.65 2.12 -9.55
N GLY A 143 -5.75 3.00 -10.55
CA GLY A 143 -5.99 2.61 -11.94
C GLY A 143 -4.90 1.71 -12.51
N ALA A 144 -3.60 2.05 -12.30
CA ALA A 144 -2.48 1.24 -12.74
C ALA A 144 -2.39 -0.13 -12.05
N ALA A 145 -2.99 -0.28 -10.87
CA ALA A 145 -3.09 -1.55 -10.16
C ALA A 145 -4.40 -2.32 -10.47
N GLY A 146 -5.22 -1.84 -11.42
CA GLY A 146 -6.44 -2.50 -11.87
C GLY A 146 -7.66 -2.29 -10.99
N PHE A 147 -7.64 -1.26 -10.13
CA PHE A 147 -8.80 -0.91 -9.32
C PHE A 147 -9.71 0.05 -10.09
N ALA A 148 -10.93 -0.39 -10.40
CA ALA A 148 -11.95 0.43 -11.06
C ALA A 148 -12.57 1.44 -10.07
N VAL A 149 -12.92 2.64 -10.56
CA VAL A 149 -13.67 3.62 -9.77
C VAL A 149 -15.09 3.10 -9.55
N GLU A 150 -15.58 3.16 -8.31
CA GLU A 150 -16.96 2.74 -7.98
C GLU A 150 -17.80 3.84 -7.35
N GLY A 151 -17.20 4.90 -6.87
CA GLY A 151 -17.99 5.96 -6.29
C GLY A 151 -17.25 7.10 -5.62
N LEU A 152 -18.05 8.05 -5.12
CA LEU A 152 -17.59 9.21 -4.39
C LEU A 152 -18.29 9.28 -3.03
N GLN A 153 -17.52 9.37 -1.97
CA GLN A 153 -18.01 9.57 -0.61
C GLN A 153 -17.73 11.01 -0.19
N ARG A 154 -18.80 11.82 -0.16
CA ARG A 154 -18.68 13.25 0.14
C ARG A 154 -18.24 13.46 1.59
N GLN A 155 -17.28 14.37 1.81
CA GLN A 155 -16.82 14.86 3.10
C GLN A 155 -16.46 13.76 4.13
N LYS A 156 -15.96 12.61 3.64
CA LYS A 156 -15.70 11.41 4.45
C LYS A 156 -14.55 11.60 5.43
N LEU A 157 -13.47 12.24 4.99
CA LEU A 157 -12.25 12.41 5.80
C LEU A 157 -12.15 13.87 6.25
N GLU A 158 -11.57 14.06 7.44
CA GLU A 158 -11.24 15.35 8.00
C GLU A 158 -9.77 15.40 8.38
N TYR A 159 -9.08 16.43 7.92
CA TYR A 159 -7.71 16.75 8.26
C TYR A 159 -7.64 18.22 8.63
N ASP A 160 -7.11 18.54 9.80
CA ASP A 160 -6.99 19.92 10.30
C ASP A 160 -8.26 20.77 10.15
N GLY A 161 -9.42 20.17 10.44
CA GLY A 161 -10.73 20.80 10.34
C GLY A 161 -11.29 20.95 8.92
N VAL A 162 -10.57 20.45 7.90
CA VAL A 162 -11.02 20.49 6.50
C VAL A 162 -11.58 19.13 6.09
N ARG A 163 -12.82 19.12 5.60
CA ARG A 163 -13.46 17.92 5.05
C ARG A 163 -13.05 17.66 3.61
N HIS A 164 -12.81 16.40 3.31
CA HIS A 164 -12.40 15.93 1.99
C HIS A 164 -13.29 14.82 1.47
N ASP A 165 -13.63 14.91 0.20
CA ASP A 165 -14.28 13.83 -0.54
C ASP A 165 -13.28 12.71 -0.78
N VAL A 166 -13.79 11.48 -0.78
CA VAL A 166 -13.02 10.27 -1.05
C VAL A 166 -13.58 9.56 -2.28
N GLU A 167 -12.74 9.36 -3.28
CA GLU A 167 -13.01 8.47 -4.39
C GLU A 167 -12.71 7.04 -3.98
N THR A 168 -13.65 6.13 -4.21
CA THR A 168 -13.52 4.71 -3.89
C THR A 168 -13.32 3.89 -5.14
N HIS A 169 -12.45 2.90 -5.01
CA HIS A 169 -12.08 1.97 -6.07
C HIS A 169 -12.17 0.54 -5.55
N ALA A 170 -12.43 -0.40 -6.44
CA ALA A 170 -12.35 -1.82 -6.13
C ALA A 170 -11.72 -2.62 -7.26
N ARG A 171 -11.20 -3.80 -6.88
CA ARG A 171 -10.72 -4.84 -7.78
C ARG A 171 -11.22 -6.19 -7.32
N LEU A 172 -11.73 -6.98 -8.27
CA LEU A 172 -12.24 -8.32 -8.02
C LEU A 172 -11.24 -9.38 -8.47
N ALA A 173 -11.31 -10.57 -7.87
CA ALA A 173 -10.51 -11.71 -8.28
C ALA A 173 -10.81 -12.17 -9.73
N THR A 174 -11.98 -11.79 -10.26
CA THR A 174 -12.41 -12.08 -11.63
C THR A 174 -12.04 -11.00 -12.64
N ASP A 175 -11.52 -9.87 -12.19
CA ASP A 175 -11.09 -8.80 -13.09
C ASP A 175 -9.83 -9.22 -13.87
N PRO A 176 -9.66 -8.74 -15.11
CA PRO A 176 -8.46 -9.02 -15.88
C PRO A 176 -7.22 -8.46 -15.19
N GLU A 177 -6.09 -9.16 -15.33
CA GLU A 177 -4.81 -8.62 -14.87
C GLU A 177 -4.50 -7.31 -15.62
N PRO A 178 -4.17 -6.22 -14.89
CA PRO A 178 -3.78 -4.98 -15.53
C PRO A 178 -2.48 -5.17 -16.31
N ALA A 179 -2.41 -4.58 -17.50
CA ALA A 179 -1.19 -4.61 -18.29
C ALA A 179 0.00 -4.09 -17.47
N GLU A 180 1.15 -4.75 -17.58
CA GLU A 180 2.37 -4.23 -16.99
C GLU A 180 2.64 -2.84 -17.54
N ALA A 181 2.75 -1.84 -16.69
CA ALA A 181 3.13 -0.51 -17.11
C ALA A 181 4.54 -0.60 -17.69
N GLY A 182 4.65 -0.48 -19.03
CA GLY A 182 5.92 -0.48 -19.71
C GLY A 182 6.85 0.51 -19.02
N ARG A 183 8.05 0.07 -18.69
CA ARG A 183 9.10 0.92 -18.12
C ARG A 183 9.29 2.10 -19.06
N PRO A 184 9.22 3.37 -18.63
CA PRO A 184 9.60 4.47 -19.47
C PRO A 184 11.03 4.22 -19.97
N ALA A 185 11.22 4.28 -21.30
CA ALA A 185 12.52 4.05 -21.90
C ALA A 185 13.55 4.97 -21.21
N ARG A 186 14.63 4.38 -20.70
CA ARG A 186 15.77 5.11 -20.16
C ARG A 186 16.30 6.02 -21.26
N PRO A 187 16.42 7.34 -21.06
CA PRO A 187 17.00 8.22 -22.07
C PRO A 187 18.41 7.72 -22.43
N PRO A 188 18.81 7.79 -23.70
CA PRO A 188 20.16 7.40 -24.11
C PRO A 188 21.20 8.18 -23.32
N ALA A 189 22.23 7.48 -22.83
CA ALA A 189 23.38 8.09 -22.21
C ALA A 189 24.07 8.98 -23.25
N THR A 190 24.14 10.28 -22.99
CA THR A 190 24.97 11.24 -23.72
C THR A 190 26.37 11.24 -23.15
#